data_b4c78539be8e2bfccd3f08a61d95baeb
#
_entry.id   b4c78539be8e2bfccd3f08a61d95baeb
#
_cell.length_a   1.000
_cell.length_b   1.000
_cell.length_c   1.000
_cell.angle_alpha   90.00
_cell.angle_beta   90.00
_cell.angle_gamma   90.00
#
_symmetry.space_group_name_H-M   'P 1'
#
loop_
_entity.id
_entity.type
_entity.pdbx_description
1 polymer ?
#
loop_
_entity_poly.entity_id
_entity_poly.type
_entity_poly.pdbx_seq_one_letter_code
_entity_poly.pdbx_strand_id
1 'polypeptide(L)'
;MRVRELEPRMKSGNFFVPHDLTAPVEGAASGPLAGLTVVIKDMYDIAGTRTGGGNPEWLEKQKPATRNAAVVEQVLAAGATITGKTICDEFFYSIAGVNAHYGTPTNFRASGRIPGGSSSGSAGGLRR
;
A
#
# COMPACT_ATOMS: atom_id res chain seq x y z
N MET A 1 -3.16 -8.91 -16.83
CA MET A 1 -2.73 -7.51 -17.08
C MET A 1 -1.21 -7.45 -16.98
N ARG A 2 -0.51 -6.98 -18.00
CA ARG A 2 0.97 -6.96 -18.01
C ARG A 2 1.47 -5.84 -17.10
N VAL A 3 2.60 -6.04 -16.41
CA VAL A 3 3.24 -5.07 -15.50
C VAL A 3 3.42 -3.68 -16.16
N ARG A 4 3.66 -3.63 -17.47
CA ARG A 4 3.76 -2.39 -18.24
C ARG A 4 2.47 -1.52 -18.26
N GLU A 5 1.31 -2.11 -18.03
CA GLU A 5 0.04 -1.35 -18.01
C GLU A 5 -0.28 -0.78 -16.61
N LEU A 6 0.44 -1.25 -15.57
CA LEU A 6 0.28 -0.76 -14.20
C LEU A 6 1.08 0.53 -13.95
N GLU A 7 2.26 0.69 -14.58
CA GLU A 7 3.14 1.84 -14.35
C GLU A 7 2.48 3.21 -14.62
N PRO A 8 1.74 3.43 -15.71
CA PRO A 8 1.05 4.71 -15.94
C PRO A 8 -0.10 4.95 -14.96
N ARG A 9 -0.74 3.87 -14.47
CA ARG A 9 -1.82 3.94 -13.48
C ARG A 9 -1.30 4.20 -12.07
N MET A 10 -0.12 3.70 -11.74
CA MET A 10 0.53 3.94 -10.45
C MET A 10 1.00 5.38 -10.28
N LYS A 11 1.42 6.05 -11.37
CA LYS A 11 1.86 7.45 -11.38
C LYS A 11 0.72 8.47 -11.24
N SER A 12 -0.54 8.07 -11.42
CA SER A 12 -1.68 8.99 -11.46
C SER A 12 -2.41 9.16 -10.12
N GLY A 13 -1.92 8.60 -9.04
CA GLY A 13 -2.52 8.75 -7.71
C GLY A 13 -1.43 8.82 -6.65
N ASN A 14 -1.43 9.91 -5.89
CA ASN A 14 -0.52 10.09 -4.75
C ASN A 14 -0.99 9.25 -3.56
N PHE A 15 -0.94 7.92 -3.67
CA PHE A 15 -1.38 7.01 -2.62
C PHE A 15 -0.33 5.97 -2.18
N PHE A 16 0.79 5.85 -2.90
CA PHE A 16 1.92 5.03 -2.48
C PHE A 16 2.89 5.81 -1.60
N VAL A 17 3.45 5.14 -0.60
CA VAL A 17 4.68 5.58 0.08
C VAL A 17 5.89 5.14 -0.75
N PRO A 18 7.06 5.77 -0.59
CA PRO A 18 8.32 5.16 -0.99
C PRO A 18 8.47 3.80 -0.30
N HIS A 19 8.74 2.75 -1.05
CA HIS A 19 8.85 1.39 -0.53
C HIS A 19 9.96 0.60 -1.22
N ASP A 20 10.40 -0.47 -0.57
CA ASP A 20 11.54 -1.28 -1.03
C ASP A 20 11.17 -2.36 -2.07
N LEU A 21 9.90 -2.48 -2.45
CA LEU A 21 9.48 -3.44 -3.49
C LEU A 21 10.04 -3.01 -4.85
N THR A 22 10.87 -3.86 -5.44
CA THR A 22 11.43 -3.67 -6.78
C THR A 22 10.59 -4.31 -7.87
N ALA A 23 9.69 -5.21 -7.49
CA ALA A 23 8.74 -5.91 -8.37
C ALA A 23 7.49 -6.28 -7.57
N PRO A 24 6.34 -6.55 -8.22
CA PRO A 24 5.17 -7.11 -7.56
C PRO A 24 5.50 -8.44 -6.86
N VAL A 25 4.86 -8.69 -5.72
CA VAL A 25 4.97 -9.96 -5.01
C VAL A 25 3.80 -10.84 -5.43
N GLU A 26 4.10 -11.89 -6.16
CA GLU A 26 3.11 -12.83 -6.67
C GLU A 26 2.60 -13.75 -5.56
N GLY A 27 1.29 -13.93 -5.50
CA GLY A 27 0.67 -14.92 -4.63
C GLY A 27 0.56 -16.30 -5.27
N ALA A 28 -0.22 -17.17 -4.66
CA ALA A 28 -0.48 -18.51 -5.18
C ALA A 28 -1.09 -18.44 -6.60
N ALA A 29 -0.77 -19.43 -7.44
CA ALA A 29 -1.24 -19.48 -8.82
C ALA A 29 -2.77 -19.62 -8.95
N SER A 30 -3.44 -20.02 -7.88
CA SER A 30 -4.90 -20.15 -7.80
C SER A 30 -5.43 -19.69 -6.45
N GLY A 31 -6.71 -19.38 -6.38
CA GLY A 31 -7.37 -18.94 -5.16
C GLY A 31 -8.45 -17.90 -5.45
N PRO A 32 -9.21 -17.50 -4.44
CA PRO A 32 -10.33 -16.57 -4.60
C PRO A 32 -9.90 -15.16 -5.04
N LEU A 33 -8.62 -14.81 -4.87
CA LEU A 33 -8.06 -13.52 -5.29
C LEU A 33 -7.09 -13.64 -6.48
N ALA A 34 -7.04 -14.81 -7.14
CA ALA A 34 -6.15 -15.00 -8.29
C ALA A 34 -6.48 -14.02 -9.42
N GLY A 35 -5.44 -13.38 -9.96
CA GLY A 35 -5.56 -12.34 -10.99
C GLY A 35 -5.92 -10.94 -10.47
N LEU A 36 -6.15 -10.78 -9.16
CA LEU A 36 -6.35 -9.47 -8.56
C LEU A 36 -5.04 -8.89 -8.03
N THR A 37 -4.92 -7.57 -8.17
CA THR A 37 -3.81 -6.81 -7.55
C THR A 37 -4.31 -6.15 -6.28
N VAL A 38 -3.45 -6.13 -5.26
CA VAL A 38 -3.71 -5.50 -3.97
C VAL A 38 -2.57 -4.57 -3.59
N VAL A 39 -2.90 -3.59 -2.78
CA VAL A 39 -1.93 -2.70 -2.15
C VAL A 39 -2.01 -2.87 -0.64
N ILE A 40 -0.88 -2.78 0.03
CA ILE A 40 -0.75 -3.03 1.46
C ILE A 40 -0.50 -1.72 2.20
N LYS A 41 -1.30 -1.43 3.21
CA LYS A 41 -1.07 -0.29 4.09
C LYS A 41 0.33 -0.36 4.71
N ASP A 42 1.03 0.76 4.76
CA ASP A 42 2.39 0.85 5.34
C ASP A 42 2.41 0.71 6.87
N MET A 43 1.67 -0.23 7.34
CA MET A 43 1.57 -0.71 8.72
C MET A 43 1.89 -2.22 8.80
N TYR A 44 1.80 -2.91 7.67
CA TYR A 44 1.99 -4.35 7.62
C TYR A 44 3.34 -4.70 6.98
N ASP A 45 4.04 -5.62 7.60
CA ASP A 45 5.29 -6.13 7.10
C ASP A 45 5.10 -6.98 5.84
N ILE A 46 5.92 -6.71 4.84
CA ILE A 46 6.15 -7.57 3.70
C ILE A 46 7.62 -8.02 3.79
N ALA A 47 7.87 -9.31 3.77
CA ALA A 47 9.21 -9.87 3.90
C ALA A 47 10.19 -9.22 2.91
N GLY A 48 11.37 -8.86 3.40
CA GLY A 48 12.40 -8.17 2.60
C GLY A 48 12.20 -6.66 2.45
N THR A 49 11.14 -6.08 3.00
CA THR A 49 10.87 -4.64 2.94
C THR A 49 10.79 -4.02 4.33
N ARG A 50 11.00 -2.70 4.41
CA ARG A 50 10.82 -1.93 5.63
C ARG A 50 9.39 -1.42 5.74
N THR A 51 8.95 -1.19 6.97
CA THR A 51 7.62 -0.63 7.27
C THR A 51 7.77 0.70 7.99
N GLY A 52 7.30 1.77 7.36
CA GLY A 52 7.54 3.15 7.82
C GLY A 52 6.45 3.75 8.69
N GLY A 53 5.25 3.15 8.72
CA GLY A 53 4.15 3.67 9.54
C GLY A 53 3.75 5.10 9.20
N GLY A 54 3.95 5.54 7.95
CA GLY A 54 3.65 6.90 7.53
C GLY A 54 4.70 7.95 7.93
N ASN A 55 5.87 7.54 8.44
CA ASN A 55 6.93 8.45 8.88
C ASN A 55 8.28 8.08 8.23
N PRO A 56 8.92 9.00 7.46
CA PRO A 56 10.17 8.73 6.77
C PRO A 56 11.36 8.52 7.72
N GLU A 57 11.44 9.26 8.83
CA GLU A 57 12.54 9.09 9.79
C GLU A 57 12.45 7.74 10.51
N TRP A 58 11.24 7.27 10.77
CA TRP A 58 11.02 5.94 11.30
C TRP A 58 11.42 4.88 10.28
N LEU A 59 11.03 5.05 9.01
CA LEU A 59 11.39 4.15 7.92
C LEU A 59 12.91 3.97 7.80
N GLU A 60 13.68 5.05 7.89
CA GLU A 60 15.16 5.01 7.81
C GLU A 60 15.80 4.15 8.90
N LYS A 61 15.17 4.10 10.07
CA LYS A 61 15.66 3.32 11.23
C LYS A 61 15.24 1.85 11.19
N GLN A 62 14.34 1.48 10.28
CA GLN A 62 13.84 0.12 10.20
C GLN A 62 14.82 -0.80 9.45
N LYS A 63 14.79 -2.06 9.84
CA LYS A 63 15.40 -3.16 9.06
C LYS A 63 14.31 -3.83 8.23
N PRO A 64 14.67 -4.43 7.08
CA PRO A 64 13.75 -5.25 6.33
C PRO A 64 13.14 -6.36 7.20
N ALA A 65 11.83 -6.54 7.09
CA ALA A 65 11.13 -7.59 7.82
C ALA A 65 11.60 -8.97 7.36
N THR A 66 11.73 -9.90 8.30
CA THR A 66 12.17 -11.28 8.00
C THR A 66 11.02 -12.19 7.57
N ARG A 67 9.77 -11.76 7.80
CA ARG A 67 8.55 -12.49 7.45
C ARG A 67 7.42 -11.52 7.12
N ASN A 68 6.43 -12.02 6.41
CA ASN A 68 5.21 -11.26 6.15
C ASN A 68 4.33 -11.16 7.41
N ALA A 69 3.54 -10.10 7.51
CA ALA A 69 2.43 -10.04 8.44
C ALA A 69 1.37 -11.11 8.08
N ALA A 70 0.61 -11.59 9.05
CA ALA A 70 -0.38 -12.66 8.86
C ALA A 70 -1.40 -12.34 7.75
N VAL A 71 -1.88 -11.10 7.66
CA VAL A 71 -2.80 -10.67 6.60
C VAL A 71 -2.15 -10.69 5.22
N VAL A 72 -0.87 -10.38 5.13
CA VAL A 72 -0.09 -10.43 3.88
C VAL A 72 0.05 -11.88 3.41
N GLU A 73 0.37 -12.80 4.32
CA GLU A 73 0.38 -14.24 4.03
C GLU A 73 -0.97 -14.74 3.51
N GLN A 74 -2.07 -14.35 4.17
CA GLN A 74 -3.42 -14.74 3.76
C GLN A 74 -3.78 -14.24 2.36
N VAL A 75 -3.45 -12.98 2.06
CA VAL A 75 -3.72 -12.36 0.75
C VAL A 75 -2.92 -13.06 -0.36
N LEU A 76 -1.64 -13.35 -0.11
CA LEU A 76 -0.79 -14.07 -1.06
C LEU A 76 -1.25 -15.52 -1.24
N ALA A 77 -1.60 -16.21 -0.15
CA ALA A 77 -2.14 -17.57 -0.21
C ALA A 77 -3.47 -17.66 -0.97
N ALA A 78 -4.26 -16.58 -0.94
CA ALA A 78 -5.49 -16.47 -1.71
C ALA A 78 -5.27 -16.14 -3.20
N GLY A 79 -4.03 -15.94 -3.65
CA GLY A 79 -3.64 -15.75 -5.04
C GLY A 79 -3.52 -14.31 -5.51
N ALA A 80 -3.65 -13.31 -4.64
CA ALA A 80 -3.47 -11.91 -5.04
C ALA A 80 -2.01 -11.55 -5.29
N THR A 81 -1.78 -10.56 -6.15
CA THR A 81 -0.46 -9.96 -6.40
C THR A 81 -0.35 -8.63 -5.66
N ILE A 82 0.65 -8.46 -4.82
CA ILE A 82 0.91 -7.21 -4.10
C ILE A 82 1.75 -6.29 -4.98
N THR A 83 1.29 -5.05 -5.17
CA THR A 83 1.93 -4.08 -6.08
C THR A 83 2.57 -2.89 -5.38
N GLY A 84 2.42 -2.73 -4.09
CA GLY A 84 3.05 -1.64 -3.35
C GLY A 84 2.51 -1.44 -1.95
N LYS A 85 3.12 -0.48 -1.24
CA LYS A 85 2.71 -0.05 0.10
C LYS A 85 2.07 1.34 0.03
N THR A 86 0.98 1.54 0.77
CA THR A 86 0.17 2.76 0.69
C THR A 86 0.35 3.68 1.87
N ILE A 87 0.17 4.99 1.60
CA ILE A 87 0.17 6.04 2.61
C ILE A 87 -0.87 5.71 3.69
N CYS A 88 -0.48 5.96 4.93
CA CYS A 88 -1.37 5.96 6.09
C CYS A 88 -1.15 7.23 6.91
N ASP A 89 -2.08 7.53 7.81
CA ASP A 89 -1.85 8.56 8.80
C ASP A 89 -0.64 8.17 9.65
N GLU A 90 0.16 9.16 10.04
CA GLU A 90 1.40 8.95 10.77
C GLU A 90 1.15 8.13 12.05
N PHE A 91 1.86 7.02 12.20
CA PHE A 91 1.68 6.03 13.27
C PHE A 91 0.22 5.62 13.50
N PHE A 92 -0.61 5.73 12.46
CA PHE A 92 -2.03 5.32 12.45
C PHE A 92 -2.91 6.15 13.38
N TYR A 93 -2.38 7.24 13.91
CA TYR A 93 -3.02 8.08 14.94
C TYR A 93 -3.76 9.27 14.31
N SER A 94 -4.78 8.97 13.52
CA SER A 94 -5.74 9.92 12.96
C SER A 94 -6.82 9.16 12.18
N ILE A 95 -7.90 9.86 11.85
CA ILE A 95 -8.98 9.37 10.97
C ILE A 95 -9.16 10.25 9.73
N ALA A 96 -8.31 11.26 9.56
CA ALA A 96 -8.45 12.25 8.49
C ALA A 96 -7.88 11.79 7.15
N GLY A 97 -6.84 10.96 7.17
CA GLY A 97 -6.13 10.55 5.96
C GLY A 97 -5.16 11.62 5.45
N VAL A 98 -4.70 12.49 6.34
CA VAL A 98 -3.72 13.54 6.03
C VAL A 98 -2.37 13.15 6.62
N ASN A 99 -1.35 13.10 5.79
CA ASN A 99 0.03 12.81 6.24
C ASN A 99 0.93 14.01 5.92
N ALA A 100 1.63 14.52 6.95
CA ALA A 100 2.48 15.70 6.81
C ALA A 100 3.71 15.46 5.94
N HIS A 101 4.17 14.20 5.81
CA HIS A 101 5.37 13.83 5.06
C HIS A 101 5.06 13.43 3.62
N TYR A 102 4.00 12.65 3.41
CA TYR A 102 3.66 12.03 2.12
C TYR A 102 2.45 12.66 1.45
N GLY A 103 1.78 13.61 2.12
CA GLY A 103 0.61 14.30 1.59
C GLY A 103 -0.71 13.54 1.81
N THR A 104 -1.74 14.06 1.18
CA THR A 104 -3.11 13.54 1.29
C THR A 104 -3.49 12.83 0.00
N PRO A 105 -3.79 11.54 0.03
CA PRO A 105 -4.28 10.81 -1.14
C PRO A 105 -5.58 11.42 -1.68
N THR A 106 -5.69 11.45 -3.00
CA THR A 106 -6.88 12.00 -3.65
C THR A 106 -8.11 11.13 -3.40
N ASN A 107 -9.19 11.76 -2.95
CA ASN A 107 -10.49 11.12 -2.89
C ASN A 107 -11.20 11.22 -4.26
N PHE A 108 -11.08 10.17 -5.07
CA PHE A 108 -11.69 10.15 -6.41
C PHE A 108 -13.22 10.04 -6.40
N ARG A 109 -13.83 9.76 -5.26
CA ARG A 109 -15.28 9.63 -5.11
C ARG A 109 -15.96 10.92 -4.68
N ALA A 110 -15.19 11.83 -4.06
CA ALA A 110 -15.69 13.09 -3.57
C ALA A 110 -14.62 14.16 -3.76
N SER A 111 -14.68 14.88 -4.88
CA SER A 111 -13.75 15.96 -5.20
C SER A 111 -13.69 17.00 -4.08
N GLY A 112 -12.48 17.44 -3.74
CA GLY A 112 -12.24 18.43 -2.69
C GLY A 112 -12.45 17.92 -1.26
N ARG A 113 -12.67 16.60 -1.08
CA ARG A 113 -12.78 15.98 0.24
C ARG A 113 -11.54 15.14 0.57
N ILE A 114 -11.20 15.06 1.86
CA ILE A 114 -10.17 14.15 2.36
C ILE A 114 -10.63 12.69 2.21
N PRO A 115 -9.70 11.73 2.08
CA PRO A 115 -10.06 10.32 1.85
C PRO A 115 -10.56 9.61 3.11
N GLY A 116 -10.29 10.17 4.29
CA GLY A 116 -10.42 9.46 5.55
C GLY A 116 -9.19 8.57 5.82
N GLY A 117 -9.04 8.11 7.03
CA GLY A 117 -7.87 7.35 7.50
C GLY A 117 -8.21 6.36 8.61
N SER A 118 -7.21 5.72 9.11
CA SER A 118 -5.77 5.86 8.83
C SER A 118 -5.28 5.14 7.56
N SER A 119 -6.13 4.45 6.82
CA SER A 119 -5.81 3.70 5.58
C SER A 119 -6.04 4.54 4.31
N SER A 120 -5.61 5.79 4.34
CA SER A 120 -5.90 6.81 3.33
C SER A 120 -5.43 6.43 1.91
N GLY A 121 -4.22 5.91 1.81
CA GLY A 121 -3.67 5.48 0.53
C GLY A 121 -4.40 4.26 -0.05
N SER A 122 -4.84 3.34 0.80
CA SER A 122 -5.66 2.20 0.36
C SER A 122 -7.01 2.66 -0.19
N ALA A 123 -7.66 3.62 0.48
CA ALA A 123 -8.90 4.22 0.00
C ALA A 123 -8.71 4.98 -1.32
N GLY A 124 -7.62 5.77 -1.45
CA GLY A 124 -7.28 6.49 -2.67
C GLY A 124 -6.87 5.58 -3.83
N GLY A 125 -6.35 4.39 -3.54
CA GLY A 125 -5.97 3.39 -4.53
C GLY A 125 -7.13 2.58 -5.11
N LEU A 126 -8.30 2.58 -4.45
CA LEU A 126 -9.48 1.87 -4.94
C LEU A 126 -10.07 2.57 -6.17
N ARG A 127 -9.90 1.93 -7.32
CA ARG A 127 -10.53 2.33 -8.58
C ARG A 127 -11.48 1.23 -9.04
N ARG A 128 -12.66 1.63 -9.50
CA ARG A 128 -13.54 0.76 -10.28
C ARG A 128 -13.24 0.90 -11.75
#